data_4ac3954d416690ceeb4572f281447803
#
_entry.id   4ac3954d416690ceeb4572f281447803
#
_cell.length_a   1.000
_cell.length_b   1.000
_cell.length_c   1.000
_cell.angle_alpha   90.00
_cell.angle_beta   90.00
_cell.angle_gamma   90.00
#
_symmetry.space_group_name_H-M   'P 1'
#
loop_
_entity.id
_entity.type
_entity.pdbx_description
1 polymer ?
#
loop_
_entity_poly.entity_id
_entity_poly.type
_entity_poly.pdbx_seq_one_letter_code
_entity_poly.pdbx_strand_id
1 'polypeptide(L)'
;VTTRIASVDLLSGRLDAKRVRGVIVCSAHRTTETSGEGFVVRLFREGNRKGYVRAISDRPGDLTRGFNSVERCLKALMLTRIHLWPRFHLRVKEDLDATPPEVVELRQPLSENVLKIQEAIVSVMDSCMSELKKSRFIDTSDLTLESGLFKSFDLILQRQLDKVWNVVPRNVKQIVYDLKTLRMLADALLRYDSVTFLKYLHALRASESRESMWLFTEAAHAIFEHAKRRVYLLKRKAAAQPKGLGKRALPPQVSNTDLLPVLEPMPKWTLVEEILDEIEDERARGGAALAVADSETVIDLTFSQPYASQEHADTQTIKYKQGATLIVCR
;
A
#
# COMPACT_ATOMS: atom_id res chain seq x y z
N VAL A 1 -2.47 21.65 -1.08
CA VAL A 1 -1.18 22.27 -1.49
C VAL A 1 -0.05 21.51 -0.83
N THR A 2 1.03 21.18 -1.57
CA THR A 2 2.20 20.52 -0.99
C THR A 2 3.00 21.51 -0.13
N THR A 3 3.68 21.03 0.89
CA THR A 3 4.49 21.84 1.82
C THR A 3 5.54 22.68 1.10
N ARG A 4 6.14 22.15 0.03
CA ARG A 4 7.12 22.89 -0.79
C ARG A 4 6.50 24.08 -1.51
N ILE A 5 5.36 23.88 -2.16
CA ILE A 5 4.65 24.97 -2.86
C ILE A 5 4.21 26.03 -1.87
N ALA A 6 3.61 25.63 -0.73
CA ALA A 6 3.21 26.57 0.32
C ALA A 6 4.38 27.38 0.85
N SER A 7 5.55 26.77 1.07
CA SER A 7 6.76 27.46 1.52
C SER A 7 7.24 28.48 0.50
N VAL A 8 7.31 28.11 -0.79
CA VAL A 8 7.76 28.99 -1.86
C VAL A 8 6.80 30.17 -2.06
N ASP A 9 5.50 29.89 -2.04
CA ASP A 9 4.48 30.93 -2.25
C ASP A 9 4.43 31.94 -1.10
N LEU A 10 4.59 31.50 0.15
CA LEU A 10 4.69 32.38 1.31
C LEU A 10 5.98 33.20 1.28
N LEU A 11 7.12 32.60 0.94
CA LEU A 11 8.41 33.30 0.87
C LEU A 11 8.49 34.28 -0.29
N SER A 12 7.95 33.91 -1.46
CA SER A 12 7.94 34.80 -2.65
C SER A 12 6.88 35.88 -2.60
N GLY A 13 6.02 35.87 -1.58
CA GLY A 13 4.92 36.83 -1.47
C GLY A 13 3.76 36.58 -2.44
N ARG A 14 3.79 35.49 -3.20
CA ARG A 14 2.64 35.08 -4.06
C ARG A 14 1.41 34.82 -3.23
N LEU A 15 1.61 34.18 -2.05
CA LEU A 15 0.58 34.02 -1.05
C LEU A 15 0.86 34.94 0.14
N ASP A 16 0.07 35.99 0.26
CA ASP A 16 0.15 36.84 1.43
C ASP A 16 -0.46 36.15 2.66
N ALA A 17 0.35 35.92 3.68
CA ALA A 17 -0.08 35.25 4.91
C ALA A 17 -1.25 36.00 5.60
N LYS A 18 -1.36 37.30 5.44
CA LYS A 18 -2.47 38.11 6.00
C LYS A 18 -3.82 37.77 5.38
N ARG A 19 -3.83 37.32 4.13
CA ARG A 19 -5.04 36.89 3.40
C ARG A 19 -5.45 35.46 3.72
N VAL A 20 -4.58 34.69 4.34
CA VAL A 20 -4.85 33.29 4.74
C VAL A 20 -5.53 33.28 6.11
N ARG A 21 -6.76 32.82 6.17
CA ARG A 21 -7.55 32.76 7.41
C ARG A 21 -7.04 31.75 8.42
N GLY A 22 -6.47 30.65 7.93
CA GLY A 22 -5.89 29.61 8.78
C GLY A 22 -5.18 28.50 8.02
N VAL A 23 -4.46 27.69 8.75
CA VAL A 23 -3.71 26.53 8.25
C VAL A 23 -4.20 25.28 8.96
N ILE A 24 -4.49 24.23 8.18
CA ILE A 24 -4.81 22.92 8.69
C ILE A 24 -3.67 21.96 8.28
N VAL A 25 -3.04 21.36 9.28
CA VAL A 25 -1.95 20.39 9.08
C VAL A 25 -2.49 18.99 9.24
N CYS A 26 -2.48 18.21 8.16
CA CYS A 26 -2.85 16.80 8.18
C CYS A 26 -1.64 15.94 8.62
N SER A 27 -1.91 14.76 9.23
CA SER A 27 -0.87 13.84 9.70
C SER A 27 0.14 14.47 10.66
N ALA A 28 -0.35 15.24 11.63
CA ALA A 28 0.46 16.00 12.58
C ALA A 28 1.49 15.16 13.36
N HIS A 29 1.26 13.85 13.50
CA HIS A 29 2.21 12.91 14.14
C HIS A 29 3.58 12.85 13.44
N ARG A 30 3.66 13.27 12.17
CA ARG A 30 4.92 13.32 11.40
C ARG A 30 5.67 14.63 11.54
N THR A 31 5.05 15.64 12.15
CA THR A 31 5.62 16.99 12.20
C THR A 31 6.71 17.07 13.28
N THR A 32 7.86 17.57 12.89
CA THR A 32 8.99 17.88 13.75
C THR A 32 9.37 19.36 13.62
N GLU A 33 10.22 19.86 14.49
CA GLU A 33 10.69 21.27 14.41
C GLU A 33 11.42 21.58 13.09
N THR A 34 12.02 20.58 12.46
CA THR A 34 12.73 20.70 11.18
C THR A 34 11.90 20.31 9.97
N SER A 35 10.64 19.87 10.18
CA SER A 35 9.77 19.48 9.07
C SER A 35 9.29 20.68 8.26
N GLY A 36 8.95 20.44 7.00
CA GLY A 36 8.39 21.46 6.11
C GLY A 36 7.08 22.05 6.63
N GLU A 37 6.23 21.23 7.25
CA GLU A 37 4.97 21.63 7.88
C GLU A 37 5.21 22.62 9.02
N GLY A 38 6.16 22.32 9.91
CA GLY A 38 6.57 23.22 10.98
C GLY A 38 7.12 24.54 10.45
N PHE A 39 7.87 24.48 9.34
CA PHE A 39 8.38 25.68 8.67
C PHE A 39 7.26 26.56 8.09
N VAL A 40 6.30 25.96 7.37
CA VAL A 40 5.14 26.68 6.82
C VAL A 40 4.32 27.36 7.93
N VAL A 41 4.09 26.67 9.05
CA VAL A 41 3.37 27.22 10.20
C VAL A 41 4.11 28.42 10.79
N ARG A 42 5.43 28.38 10.90
CA ARG A 42 6.24 29.52 11.35
C ARG A 42 6.13 30.71 10.44
N LEU A 43 6.30 30.53 9.12
CA LEU A 43 6.13 31.58 8.12
C LEU A 43 4.72 32.18 8.18
N PHE A 44 3.71 31.35 8.28
CA PHE A 44 2.33 31.79 8.42
C PHE A 44 2.14 32.64 9.69
N ARG A 45 2.65 32.21 10.84
CA ARG A 45 2.53 32.93 12.12
C ARG A 45 3.32 34.24 12.16
N GLU A 46 4.43 34.31 11.44
CA GLU A 46 5.19 35.56 11.28
C GLU A 46 4.37 36.64 10.56
N GLY A 47 3.67 36.24 9.48
CA GLY A 47 2.83 37.16 8.70
C GLY A 47 1.42 37.36 9.27
N ASN A 48 0.86 36.35 9.95
CA ASN A 48 -0.53 36.39 10.45
C ASN A 48 -0.65 35.76 11.85
N ARG A 49 -0.71 36.61 12.86
CA ARG A 49 -0.90 36.21 14.26
C ARG A 49 -2.37 35.91 14.62
N LYS A 50 -3.34 36.42 13.86
CA LYS A 50 -4.78 36.28 14.12
C LYS A 50 -5.37 35.00 13.47
N GLY A 51 -4.75 34.48 12.44
CA GLY A 51 -5.22 33.25 11.78
C GLY A 51 -5.17 32.03 12.69
N TYR A 52 -6.02 31.05 12.45
CA TYR A 52 -6.00 29.81 13.22
C TYR A 52 -5.00 28.81 12.65
N VAL A 53 -4.47 27.96 13.50
CA VAL A 53 -3.74 26.74 13.12
C VAL A 53 -4.44 25.56 13.78
N ARG A 54 -4.78 24.56 12.99
CA ARG A 54 -5.34 23.28 13.45
C ARG A 54 -4.49 22.14 12.92
N ALA A 55 -4.34 21.10 13.69
CA ALA A 55 -3.61 19.91 13.31
C ALA A 55 -4.46 18.68 13.59
N ILE A 56 -4.44 17.73 12.66
CA ILE A 56 -5.25 16.51 12.72
C ILE A 56 -4.31 15.32 12.61
N SER A 57 -4.52 14.30 13.42
CA SER A 57 -3.79 13.04 13.35
C SER A 57 -4.74 11.86 13.54
N ASP A 58 -4.61 10.87 12.68
CA ASP A 58 -5.29 9.58 12.75
C ASP A 58 -4.49 8.53 13.54
N ARG A 59 -3.26 8.85 13.94
CA ARG A 59 -2.32 7.94 14.62
C ARG A 59 -1.86 8.48 15.97
N PRO A 60 -2.72 8.43 16.99
CA PRO A 60 -2.35 8.92 18.32
C PRO A 60 -1.19 8.13 18.94
N GLY A 61 -1.03 6.83 18.60
CA GLY A 61 0.06 6.01 19.09
C GLY A 61 1.45 6.48 18.63
N ASP A 62 1.56 7.12 17.45
CA ASP A 62 2.84 7.66 16.98
C ASP A 62 3.23 8.94 17.75
N LEU A 63 2.27 9.68 18.27
CA LEU A 63 2.51 10.83 19.15
C LEU A 63 2.96 10.44 20.57
N THR A 64 2.69 9.20 21.00
CA THR A 64 3.10 8.68 22.30
C THR A 64 4.42 7.90 22.25
N ARG A 65 4.94 7.62 21.06
CA ARG A 65 6.23 6.96 20.87
C ARG A 65 7.38 7.95 21.05
N GLY A 66 8.30 7.62 21.94
CA GLY A 66 9.49 8.42 22.18
C GLY A 66 9.31 9.48 23.28
N PHE A 67 10.41 10.16 23.57
CA PHE A 67 10.47 11.13 24.67
C PHE A 67 9.92 12.48 24.19
N ASN A 68 8.91 13.03 24.89
CA ASN A 68 8.29 14.34 24.63
C ASN A 68 7.78 14.54 23.19
N SER A 69 7.32 13.48 22.52
CA SER A 69 6.87 13.54 21.13
C SER A 69 5.68 14.49 20.93
N VAL A 70 4.71 14.44 21.85
CA VAL A 70 3.53 15.32 21.85
C VAL A 70 3.94 16.78 22.01
N GLU A 71 4.77 17.08 22.99
CA GLU A 71 5.21 18.43 23.28
C GLU A 71 6.01 19.03 22.12
N ARG A 72 6.91 18.26 21.52
CA ARG A 72 7.65 18.67 20.32
C ARG A 72 6.73 18.97 19.14
N CYS A 73 5.71 18.14 18.91
CA CYS A 73 4.73 18.36 17.86
C CYS A 73 3.92 19.67 18.12
N LEU A 74 3.42 19.86 19.34
CA LEU A 74 2.69 21.07 19.71
C LEU A 74 3.55 22.34 19.54
N LYS A 75 4.80 22.29 19.97
CA LYS A 75 5.76 23.38 19.82
C LYS A 75 6.07 23.69 18.36
N ALA A 76 6.31 22.63 17.55
CA ALA A 76 6.58 22.79 16.11
C ALA A 76 5.41 23.44 15.36
N LEU A 77 4.18 23.13 15.76
CA LEU A 77 2.94 23.65 15.16
C LEU A 77 2.36 24.88 15.89
N MET A 78 3.05 25.37 16.93
CA MET A 78 2.60 26.50 17.76
C MET A 78 1.18 26.31 18.30
N LEU A 79 0.87 25.09 18.78
CA LEU A 79 -0.41 24.71 19.34
C LEU A 79 -0.32 24.61 20.87
N THR A 80 -1.43 24.91 21.55
CA THR A 80 -1.51 24.92 23.01
C THR A 80 -2.49 23.90 23.58
N ARG A 81 -3.36 23.34 22.75
CA ARG A 81 -4.43 22.44 23.19
C ARG A 81 -4.45 21.18 22.36
N ILE A 82 -4.82 20.05 22.99
CA ILE A 82 -5.07 18.77 22.35
C ILE A 82 -6.50 18.38 22.64
N HIS A 83 -7.17 17.89 21.62
CA HIS A 83 -8.49 17.30 21.71
C HIS A 83 -8.40 15.84 21.30
N LEU A 84 -8.87 14.93 22.16
CA LEU A 84 -8.91 13.51 21.87
C LEU A 84 -10.33 13.15 21.44
N TRP A 85 -10.45 12.57 20.24
CA TRP A 85 -11.71 12.11 19.66
C TRP A 85 -11.63 10.61 19.35
N PRO A 86 -11.64 9.75 20.36
CA PRO A 86 -11.62 8.31 20.11
C PRO A 86 -12.94 7.88 19.45
N ARG A 87 -12.86 6.87 18.60
CA ARG A 87 -14.01 6.35 17.84
C ARG A 87 -15.17 5.89 18.75
N PHE A 88 -14.88 5.45 19.97
CA PHE A 88 -15.87 5.04 20.98
C PHE A 88 -16.47 6.22 21.77
N HIS A 89 -16.04 7.45 21.52
CA HIS A 89 -16.68 8.63 22.13
C HIS A 89 -18.11 8.74 21.63
N LEU A 90 -19.08 8.94 22.55
CA LEU A 90 -20.50 8.89 22.25
C LEU A 90 -20.91 9.73 21.04
N ARG A 91 -20.52 11.01 21.01
CA ARG A 91 -20.82 11.91 19.86
C ARG A 91 -20.21 11.44 18.54
N VAL A 92 -18.96 10.95 18.56
CA VAL A 92 -18.32 10.42 17.34
C VAL A 92 -19.05 9.18 16.85
N LYS A 93 -19.48 8.31 17.77
CA LYS A 93 -20.28 7.14 17.44
C LYS A 93 -21.63 7.52 16.86
N GLU A 94 -22.35 8.44 17.52
CA GLU A 94 -23.66 8.92 17.04
C GLU A 94 -23.57 9.54 15.65
N ASP A 95 -22.55 10.39 15.38
CA ASP A 95 -22.33 11.00 14.08
C ASP A 95 -21.98 9.97 12.99
N LEU A 96 -21.19 8.94 13.34
CA LEU A 96 -20.85 7.86 12.41
C LEU A 96 -22.03 6.92 12.14
N ASP A 97 -22.86 6.66 13.16
CA ASP A 97 -24.04 5.81 13.05
C ASP A 97 -25.19 6.52 12.31
N ALA A 98 -25.26 7.86 12.35
CA ALA A 98 -26.25 8.65 11.63
C ALA A 98 -26.09 8.58 10.10
N THR A 99 -24.87 8.46 9.62
CA THR A 99 -24.56 8.34 8.19
C THR A 99 -23.58 7.18 7.95
N PRO A 100 -24.04 5.91 8.12
CA PRO A 100 -23.17 4.78 7.90
C PRO A 100 -22.76 4.73 6.42
N PRO A 101 -21.46 4.56 6.13
CA PRO A 101 -21.03 4.39 4.75
C PRO A 101 -21.55 3.05 4.23
N GLU A 102 -22.07 3.04 3.02
CA GLU A 102 -22.34 1.79 2.32
C GLU A 102 -20.99 1.13 1.98
N VAL A 103 -20.81 -0.09 2.47
CA VAL A 103 -19.57 -0.86 2.24
C VAL A 103 -19.86 -1.98 1.29
N VAL A 104 -19.31 -1.88 0.08
CA VAL A 104 -19.38 -2.95 -0.92
C VAL A 104 -18.06 -3.71 -0.89
N GLU A 105 -18.12 -4.99 -0.51
CA GLU A 105 -16.96 -5.87 -0.50
C GLU A 105 -16.90 -6.66 -1.81
N LEU A 106 -15.90 -6.37 -2.63
CA LEU A 106 -15.66 -7.05 -3.90
C LEU A 106 -14.54 -8.09 -3.74
N ARG A 107 -14.82 -9.32 -4.18
CA ARG A 107 -13.85 -10.42 -4.19
C ARG A 107 -13.41 -10.71 -5.60
N GLN A 108 -12.16 -10.36 -5.89
CA GLN A 108 -11.54 -10.61 -7.19
C GLN A 108 -10.73 -11.90 -7.14
N PRO A 109 -11.08 -12.95 -7.90
CA PRO A 109 -10.28 -14.15 -8.00
C PRO A 109 -8.95 -13.88 -8.70
N LEU A 110 -7.92 -14.61 -8.33
CA LEU A 110 -6.63 -14.58 -9.01
C LEU A 110 -6.75 -15.29 -10.36
N SER A 111 -5.92 -14.87 -11.33
CA SER A 111 -5.80 -15.59 -12.60
C SER A 111 -5.19 -16.98 -12.38
N GLU A 112 -5.43 -17.92 -13.30
CA GLU A 112 -4.95 -19.29 -13.18
C GLU A 112 -3.42 -19.37 -13.01
N ASN A 113 -2.67 -18.56 -13.76
CA ASN A 113 -1.22 -18.55 -13.65
C ASN A 113 -0.75 -17.97 -12.32
N VAL A 114 -1.40 -16.89 -11.83
CA VAL A 114 -1.07 -16.30 -10.53
C VAL A 114 -1.39 -17.28 -9.40
N LEU A 115 -2.52 -17.99 -9.48
CA LEU A 115 -2.90 -19.00 -8.50
C LEU A 115 -1.86 -20.14 -8.44
N LYS A 116 -1.42 -20.66 -9.59
CA LYS A 116 -0.40 -21.72 -9.64
C LYS A 116 0.96 -21.24 -9.11
N ILE A 117 1.32 -19.99 -9.33
CA ILE A 117 2.53 -19.41 -8.74
C ILE A 117 2.37 -19.32 -7.21
N GLN A 118 1.23 -18.87 -6.73
CA GLN A 118 0.94 -18.79 -5.30
C GLN A 118 1.01 -20.17 -4.63
N GLU A 119 0.35 -21.17 -5.19
CA GLU A 119 0.38 -22.55 -4.70
C GLU A 119 1.81 -23.10 -4.63
N ALA A 120 2.61 -22.84 -5.66
CA ALA A 120 4.00 -23.26 -5.70
C ALA A 120 4.84 -22.56 -4.62
N ILE A 121 4.66 -21.24 -4.41
CA ILE A 121 5.34 -20.49 -3.33
C ILE A 121 4.96 -21.08 -1.96
N VAL A 122 3.67 -21.30 -1.72
CA VAL A 122 3.16 -21.85 -0.46
C VAL A 122 3.72 -23.25 -0.21
N SER A 123 3.78 -24.09 -1.24
CA SER A 123 4.36 -25.45 -1.14
C SER A 123 5.85 -25.41 -0.74
N VAL A 124 6.62 -24.49 -1.32
CA VAL A 124 8.04 -24.31 -0.94
C VAL A 124 8.16 -23.79 0.49
N MET A 125 7.32 -22.82 0.87
CA MET A 125 7.31 -22.29 2.24
C MET A 125 6.97 -23.38 3.26
N ASP A 126 6.00 -24.25 2.97
CA ASP A 126 5.64 -25.37 3.85
C ASP A 126 6.80 -26.36 4.00
N SER A 127 7.48 -26.66 2.93
CA SER A 127 8.70 -27.51 2.96
C SER A 127 9.79 -26.88 3.81
N CYS A 128 10.06 -25.59 3.65
CA CYS A 128 11.03 -24.84 4.45
C CYS A 128 10.63 -24.80 5.94
N MET A 129 9.35 -24.60 6.23
CA MET A 129 8.81 -24.62 7.59
C MET A 129 8.93 -26.00 8.24
N SER A 130 8.68 -27.07 7.48
CA SER A 130 8.82 -28.45 7.94
C SER A 130 10.27 -28.79 8.30
N GLU A 131 11.23 -28.31 7.50
CA GLU A 131 12.67 -28.46 7.81
C GLU A 131 13.07 -27.61 9.04
N LEU A 132 12.51 -26.40 9.16
CA LEU A 132 12.78 -25.52 10.28
C LEU A 132 12.27 -26.10 11.60
N LYS A 133 11.11 -26.79 11.58
CA LYS A 133 10.53 -27.50 12.74
C LYS A 133 11.40 -28.66 13.24
N LYS A 134 12.23 -29.23 12.40
CA LYS A 134 13.20 -30.28 12.83
C LYS A 134 14.36 -29.68 13.62
N SER A 135 14.57 -28.39 13.56
CA SER A 135 15.65 -27.69 14.26
C SER A 135 15.32 -27.54 15.75
N ARG A 136 16.30 -27.86 16.60
CA ARG A 136 16.17 -27.73 18.07
C ARG A 136 16.34 -26.28 18.57
N PHE A 137 16.65 -25.35 17.67
CA PHE A 137 17.01 -23.97 18.02
C PHE A 137 15.82 -23.00 18.01
N ILE A 138 14.68 -23.46 17.54
CA ILE A 138 13.49 -22.64 17.32
C ILE A 138 12.30 -23.27 18.03
N ASP A 139 11.54 -22.45 18.75
CA ASP A 139 10.26 -22.86 19.31
C ASP A 139 9.23 -23.00 18.18
N THR A 140 8.67 -24.19 18.07
CA THR A 140 7.78 -24.58 16.97
C THR A 140 6.31 -24.31 17.26
N SER A 141 5.96 -23.88 18.48
CA SER A 141 4.57 -23.67 18.91
C SER A 141 3.82 -22.65 18.05
N ASP A 142 4.52 -21.58 17.63
CA ASP A 142 3.94 -20.49 16.83
C ASP A 142 4.24 -20.59 15.33
N LEU A 143 4.92 -21.67 14.89
CA LEU A 143 5.34 -21.87 13.51
C LEU A 143 4.22 -22.49 12.68
N THR A 144 3.22 -21.72 12.32
CA THR A 144 2.19 -22.10 11.35
C THR A 144 2.49 -21.49 9.97
N LEU A 145 2.03 -22.15 8.90
CA LEU A 145 2.16 -21.62 7.55
C LEU A 145 1.49 -20.24 7.42
N GLU A 146 0.35 -20.05 8.06
CA GLU A 146 -0.37 -18.78 8.10
C GLU A 146 0.49 -17.68 8.73
N SER A 147 1.12 -17.97 9.89
CA SER A 147 2.02 -16.99 10.53
C SER A 147 3.22 -16.64 9.65
N GLY A 148 3.73 -17.62 8.88
CA GLY A 148 4.86 -17.45 7.95
C GLY A 148 4.61 -16.46 6.82
N LEU A 149 3.35 -16.20 6.45
CA LEU A 149 2.96 -15.23 5.44
C LEU A 149 2.99 -13.79 5.97
N PHE A 150 2.97 -13.59 7.29
CA PHE A 150 2.97 -12.26 7.90
C PHE A 150 4.38 -11.74 8.18
N LYS A 151 4.57 -10.43 7.98
CA LYS A 151 5.84 -9.76 8.27
C LYS A 151 6.28 -9.87 9.74
N SER A 152 5.33 -10.03 10.66
CA SER A 152 5.60 -10.25 12.09
C SER A 152 6.38 -11.53 12.36
N PHE A 153 6.27 -12.54 11.50
CA PHE A 153 6.99 -13.80 11.60
C PHE A 153 8.51 -13.62 11.59
N ASP A 154 9.04 -12.74 10.75
CA ASP A 154 10.48 -12.44 10.73
C ASP A 154 10.97 -11.91 12.07
N LEU A 155 10.17 -11.04 12.72
CA LEU A 155 10.53 -10.48 14.01
C LEU A 155 10.52 -11.55 15.11
N ILE A 156 9.60 -12.51 15.02
CA ILE A 156 9.52 -13.64 15.97
C ILE A 156 10.75 -14.52 15.78
N LEU A 157 11.04 -14.94 14.55
CA LEU A 157 12.21 -15.76 14.24
C LEU A 157 13.51 -15.06 14.64
N GLN A 158 13.65 -13.79 14.31
CA GLN A 158 14.83 -13.01 14.65
C GLN A 158 15.05 -12.97 16.16
N ARG A 159 14.01 -12.68 16.95
CA ARG A 159 14.10 -12.65 18.43
C ARG A 159 14.49 -13.99 19.03
N GLN A 160 14.02 -15.10 18.47
CA GLN A 160 14.39 -16.44 18.92
C GLN A 160 15.83 -16.78 18.56
N LEU A 161 16.25 -16.43 17.33
CA LEU A 161 17.56 -16.78 16.81
C LEU A 161 18.68 -15.85 17.26
N ASP A 162 18.42 -14.58 17.57
CA ASP A 162 19.44 -13.61 17.98
C ASP A 162 20.28 -14.11 19.15
N LYS A 163 19.67 -14.81 20.11
CA LYS A 163 20.34 -15.36 21.30
C LYS A 163 21.29 -16.52 20.98
N VAL A 164 20.99 -17.28 19.94
CA VAL A 164 21.69 -18.52 19.59
C VAL A 164 22.33 -18.46 18.20
N TRP A 165 22.35 -17.29 17.57
CA TRP A 165 22.76 -17.09 16.19
C TRP A 165 24.14 -17.68 15.86
N ASN A 166 25.09 -17.58 16.79
CA ASN A 166 26.45 -18.07 16.59
C ASN A 166 26.54 -19.61 16.57
N VAL A 167 25.57 -20.28 17.22
CA VAL A 167 25.55 -21.75 17.37
C VAL A 167 24.65 -22.40 16.32
N VAL A 168 23.76 -21.62 15.69
CA VAL A 168 22.79 -22.10 14.68
C VAL A 168 23.55 -22.59 13.43
N PRO A 169 23.24 -23.81 12.93
CA PRO A 169 23.82 -24.34 11.70
C PRO A 169 23.54 -23.46 10.48
N ARG A 170 24.46 -23.47 9.52
CA ARG A 170 24.36 -22.64 8.32
C ARG A 170 23.12 -22.92 7.48
N ASN A 171 22.71 -24.20 7.39
CA ASN A 171 21.49 -24.60 6.69
C ASN A 171 20.23 -23.99 7.31
N VAL A 172 20.12 -23.90 8.63
CA VAL A 172 18.97 -23.28 9.31
C VAL A 172 18.92 -21.78 9.04
N LYS A 173 20.08 -21.11 9.05
CA LYS A 173 20.18 -19.67 8.67
C LYS A 173 19.71 -19.46 7.24
N GLN A 174 20.09 -20.35 6.33
CA GLN A 174 19.68 -20.27 4.92
C GLN A 174 18.16 -20.47 4.78
N ILE A 175 17.55 -21.44 5.48
CA ILE A 175 16.11 -21.65 5.44
C ILE A 175 15.34 -20.40 5.93
N VAL A 176 15.82 -19.75 6.98
CA VAL A 176 15.21 -18.49 7.46
C VAL A 176 15.29 -17.37 6.42
N TYR A 177 16.42 -17.29 5.72
CA TYR A 177 16.59 -16.33 4.63
C TYR A 177 15.67 -16.67 3.45
N ASP A 178 15.59 -17.93 3.07
CA ASP A 178 14.73 -18.43 1.99
C ASP A 178 13.25 -18.14 2.29
N LEU A 179 12.78 -18.38 3.52
CA LEU A 179 11.41 -18.03 3.94
C LEU A 179 11.11 -16.55 3.82
N LYS A 180 12.06 -15.69 4.19
CA LYS A 180 11.92 -14.25 4.01
C LYS A 180 11.81 -13.87 2.53
N THR A 181 12.68 -14.45 1.69
CA THR A 181 12.66 -14.22 0.23
C THR A 181 11.35 -14.70 -0.39
N LEU A 182 10.86 -15.89 -0.03
CA LEU A 182 9.60 -16.45 -0.53
C LEU A 182 8.40 -15.59 -0.12
N ARG A 183 8.36 -15.07 1.10
CA ARG A 183 7.31 -14.15 1.51
C ARG A 183 7.37 -12.83 0.73
N MET A 184 8.56 -12.28 0.52
CA MET A 184 8.71 -11.08 -0.33
C MET A 184 8.27 -11.37 -1.77
N LEU A 185 8.52 -12.58 -2.26
CA LEU A 185 8.07 -13.02 -3.58
C LEU A 185 6.54 -13.13 -3.65
N ALA A 186 5.89 -13.65 -2.61
CA ALA A 186 4.43 -13.71 -2.51
C ALA A 186 3.79 -12.31 -2.49
N ASP A 187 4.39 -11.36 -1.78
CA ASP A 187 3.96 -9.97 -1.77
C ASP A 187 4.17 -9.29 -3.14
N ALA A 188 5.31 -9.54 -3.78
CA ALA A 188 5.62 -9.03 -5.12
C ALA A 188 4.67 -9.59 -6.19
N LEU A 189 4.22 -10.84 -6.07
CA LEU A 189 3.26 -11.46 -6.98
C LEU A 189 1.94 -10.68 -7.07
N LEU A 190 1.49 -10.10 -5.95
CA LEU A 190 0.25 -9.33 -5.85
C LEU A 190 0.42 -7.84 -6.16
N ARG A 191 1.66 -7.34 -6.18
CA ARG A 191 1.95 -5.92 -6.39
C ARG A 191 2.46 -5.59 -7.79
N TYR A 192 3.28 -6.48 -8.36
CA TYR A 192 3.96 -6.21 -9.62
C TYR A 192 3.15 -6.71 -10.81
N ASP A 193 3.24 -5.98 -11.91
CA ASP A 193 2.78 -6.46 -13.21
C ASP A 193 3.57 -7.70 -13.66
N SER A 194 3.06 -8.40 -14.67
CA SER A 194 3.64 -9.66 -15.15
C SER A 194 5.11 -9.53 -15.59
N VAL A 195 5.47 -8.43 -16.25
CA VAL A 195 6.83 -8.18 -16.76
C VAL A 195 7.79 -7.87 -15.61
N THR A 196 7.38 -6.97 -14.70
CA THR A 196 8.19 -6.58 -13.55
C THR A 196 8.38 -7.77 -12.59
N PHE A 197 7.35 -8.58 -12.40
CA PHE A 197 7.46 -9.80 -11.60
C PHE A 197 8.46 -10.80 -12.20
N LEU A 198 8.42 -11.02 -13.52
CA LEU A 198 9.38 -11.91 -14.19
C LEU A 198 10.81 -11.37 -14.09
N LYS A 199 11.01 -10.06 -14.25
CA LYS A 199 12.32 -9.42 -14.05
C LYS A 199 12.83 -9.60 -12.62
N TYR A 200 11.93 -9.43 -11.64
CA TYR A 200 12.26 -9.64 -10.24
C TYR A 200 12.69 -11.08 -9.96
N LEU A 201 11.99 -12.08 -10.51
CA LEU A 201 12.37 -13.50 -10.41
C LEU A 201 13.76 -13.76 -11.02
N HIS A 202 14.06 -13.18 -12.18
CA HIS A 202 15.38 -13.33 -12.78
C HIS A 202 16.50 -12.67 -11.96
N ALA A 203 16.22 -11.50 -11.38
CA ALA A 203 17.15 -10.83 -10.48
C ALA A 203 17.40 -11.66 -9.21
N LEU A 204 16.34 -12.22 -8.61
CA LEU A 204 16.47 -13.13 -7.47
C LEU A 204 17.35 -14.35 -7.83
N ARG A 205 17.08 -15.00 -8.96
CA ARG A 205 17.87 -16.15 -9.40
C ARG A 205 19.35 -15.82 -9.61
N ALA A 206 19.65 -14.58 -10.01
CA ALA A 206 21.01 -14.13 -10.23
C ALA A 206 21.72 -13.75 -8.91
N SER A 207 20.97 -13.25 -7.91
CA SER A 207 21.51 -12.77 -6.64
C SER A 207 21.56 -13.85 -5.56
N GLU A 208 20.72 -14.88 -5.65
CA GLU A 208 20.66 -15.94 -4.66
C GLU A 208 21.90 -16.82 -4.67
N SER A 209 22.32 -17.23 -3.48
CA SER A 209 23.45 -18.13 -3.32
C SER A 209 23.13 -19.53 -3.86
N ARG A 210 24.17 -20.27 -4.26
CA ARG A 210 24.02 -21.68 -4.63
C ARG A 210 23.56 -22.58 -3.48
N GLU A 211 23.52 -22.07 -2.27
CA GLU A 211 23.04 -22.75 -1.07
C GLU A 211 21.52 -22.64 -0.86
N SER A 212 20.85 -21.74 -1.61
CA SER A 212 19.40 -21.59 -1.58
C SER A 212 18.73 -22.81 -2.21
N MET A 213 18.19 -23.68 -1.37
CA MET A 213 17.65 -24.98 -1.81
C MET A 213 16.32 -24.83 -2.56
N TRP A 214 15.55 -23.78 -2.28
CA TRP A 214 14.23 -23.61 -2.90
C TRP A 214 14.29 -23.43 -4.41
N LEU A 215 15.34 -22.81 -4.94
CA LEU A 215 15.51 -22.58 -6.39
C LEU A 215 15.66 -23.87 -7.21
N PHE A 216 16.02 -24.96 -6.59
CA PHE A 216 16.23 -26.26 -7.24
C PHE A 216 15.04 -27.21 -7.10
N THR A 217 13.94 -26.74 -6.50
CA THR A 217 12.72 -27.52 -6.34
C THR A 217 11.86 -27.49 -7.62
N GLU A 218 11.03 -28.51 -7.83
CA GLU A 218 10.05 -28.54 -8.91
C GLU A 218 9.06 -27.37 -8.79
N ALA A 219 8.69 -27.01 -7.57
CA ALA A 219 7.82 -25.86 -7.31
C ALA A 219 8.45 -24.54 -7.77
N ALA A 220 9.76 -24.35 -7.55
CA ALA A 220 10.45 -23.18 -8.10
C ALA A 220 10.41 -23.17 -9.64
N HIS A 221 10.61 -24.33 -10.28
CA HIS A 221 10.50 -24.44 -11.73
C HIS A 221 9.10 -24.02 -12.22
N ALA A 222 8.04 -24.48 -11.53
CA ALA A 222 6.67 -24.08 -11.82
C ALA A 222 6.45 -22.56 -11.67
N ILE A 223 7.03 -21.93 -10.63
CA ILE A 223 6.97 -20.46 -10.46
C ILE A 223 7.53 -19.75 -11.70
N PHE A 224 8.73 -20.13 -12.15
CA PHE A 224 9.36 -19.50 -13.33
C PHE A 224 8.58 -19.78 -14.61
N GLU A 225 8.03 -20.97 -14.79
CA GLU A 225 7.27 -21.35 -15.97
C GLU A 225 5.97 -20.56 -16.06
N HIS A 226 5.17 -20.51 -14.99
CA HIS A 226 3.92 -19.74 -14.97
C HIS A 226 4.16 -18.23 -15.05
N ALA A 227 5.23 -17.72 -14.43
CA ALA A 227 5.61 -16.32 -14.58
C ALA A 227 5.96 -15.95 -16.04
N LYS A 228 6.64 -16.85 -16.77
CA LYS A 228 6.90 -16.66 -18.21
C LYS A 228 5.61 -16.68 -19.01
N ARG A 229 4.69 -17.63 -18.73
CA ARG A 229 3.39 -17.73 -19.43
C ARG A 229 2.54 -16.48 -19.26
N ARG A 230 2.65 -15.77 -18.16
CA ARG A 230 2.00 -14.46 -17.95
C ARG A 230 2.53 -13.37 -18.88
N VAL A 231 3.79 -13.48 -19.32
CA VAL A 231 4.43 -12.45 -20.15
C VAL A 231 4.36 -12.82 -21.64
N TYR A 232 4.64 -14.09 -21.98
CA TYR A 232 4.68 -14.56 -23.35
C TYR A 232 4.35 -16.05 -23.49
N LEU A 233 3.81 -16.41 -24.63
CA LEU A 233 3.61 -17.80 -25.06
C LEU A 233 4.55 -18.12 -26.25
N LEU A 234 5.04 -19.35 -26.26
CA LEU A 234 5.75 -19.88 -27.43
C LEU A 234 4.73 -20.23 -28.53
N LYS A 235 4.92 -19.69 -29.73
CA LYS A 235 4.18 -20.17 -30.92
C LYS A 235 4.50 -21.65 -31.11
N ARG A 236 3.51 -22.52 -30.91
CA ARG A 236 3.63 -23.91 -31.35
C ARG A 236 3.80 -23.91 -32.86
N LYS A 237 5.00 -24.19 -33.37
CA LYS A 237 5.14 -24.57 -34.78
C LYS A 237 4.26 -25.79 -34.97
N ALA A 238 3.29 -25.69 -35.92
CA ALA A 238 2.50 -26.83 -36.33
C ALA A 238 3.47 -27.98 -36.58
N ALA A 239 3.23 -29.11 -35.91
CA ALA A 239 4.11 -30.27 -35.95
C ALA A 239 4.38 -30.65 -37.42
N ALA A 240 5.56 -30.34 -37.93
CA ALA A 240 6.06 -30.94 -39.13
C ALA A 240 6.16 -32.44 -38.85
N GLN A 241 5.41 -33.23 -39.60
CA GLN A 241 5.44 -34.69 -39.52
C GLN A 241 6.90 -35.18 -39.52
N PRO A 242 7.26 -36.14 -38.68
CA PRO A 242 8.61 -36.67 -38.65
C PRO A 242 8.88 -37.44 -39.94
N LYS A 243 9.50 -36.82 -40.90
CA LYS A 243 10.15 -37.53 -42.02
C LYS A 243 11.60 -37.77 -41.61
N GLY A 244 11.93 -39.03 -41.36
CA GLY A 244 13.31 -39.51 -41.47
C GLY A 244 14.00 -39.80 -40.13
N LEU A 245 14.30 -41.06 -39.94
CA LEU A 245 15.28 -41.60 -38.99
C LEU A 245 16.65 -40.95 -39.24
N GLY A 246 17.25 -40.43 -38.16
CA GLY A 246 18.70 -40.23 -38.09
C GLY A 246 19.15 -38.79 -38.03
N LYS A 247 19.51 -38.40 -36.86
CA LYS A 247 20.59 -37.51 -36.38
C LYS A 247 20.14 -36.82 -35.10
N ARG A 248 20.93 -36.99 -34.06
CA ARG A 248 20.81 -36.34 -32.78
C ARG A 248 20.66 -34.84 -32.96
N ALA A 249 19.42 -34.35 -33.01
CA ALA A 249 19.13 -32.94 -33.16
C ALA A 249 19.44 -32.21 -31.86
N LEU A 250 20.27 -31.19 -31.93
CA LEU A 250 20.42 -30.18 -30.90
C LEU A 250 19.05 -29.57 -30.56
N PRO A 251 18.76 -29.23 -29.31
CA PRO A 251 17.50 -28.59 -28.97
C PRO A 251 17.30 -27.33 -29.78
N PRO A 252 16.12 -27.10 -30.35
CA PRO A 252 15.86 -25.97 -31.21
C PRO A 252 16.14 -24.65 -30.46
N GLN A 253 17.02 -23.82 -31.00
CA GLN A 253 17.20 -22.47 -30.50
C GLN A 253 15.89 -21.70 -30.72
N VAL A 254 15.26 -21.28 -29.63
CA VAL A 254 14.05 -20.45 -29.69
C VAL A 254 14.45 -19.05 -30.17
N SER A 255 14.04 -18.69 -31.37
CA SER A 255 14.23 -17.34 -31.89
C SER A 255 13.20 -16.39 -31.30
N ASN A 256 13.55 -15.13 -31.06
CA ASN A 256 12.63 -14.10 -30.53
C ASN A 256 11.34 -13.92 -31.35
N THR A 257 11.34 -14.35 -32.61
CA THR A 257 10.18 -14.33 -33.54
C THR A 257 9.11 -15.39 -33.18
N ASP A 258 9.45 -16.37 -32.37
CA ASP A 258 8.51 -17.44 -31.96
C ASP A 258 7.74 -17.11 -30.67
N LEU A 259 7.98 -15.94 -30.07
CA LEU A 259 7.32 -15.48 -28.84
C LEU A 259 6.11 -14.61 -29.16
N LEU A 260 4.96 -14.95 -28.59
CA LEU A 260 3.75 -14.11 -28.59
C LEU A 260 3.65 -13.39 -27.25
N PRO A 261 3.64 -12.05 -27.23
CA PRO A 261 3.41 -11.32 -25.98
C PRO A 261 1.98 -11.56 -25.52
N VAL A 262 1.80 -11.92 -24.24
CA VAL A 262 0.50 -12.11 -23.59
C VAL A 262 0.21 -10.92 -22.67
N LEU A 263 1.24 -10.48 -21.91
CA LEU A 263 1.18 -9.35 -20.97
C LEU A 263 -0.08 -9.40 -20.10
N GLU A 264 -0.27 -10.52 -19.40
CA GLU A 264 -1.44 -10.75 -18.57
C GLU A 264 -1.68 -9.60 -17.59
N PRO A 265 -2.86 -8.92 -17.67
CA PRO A 265 -3.19 -7.84 -16.74
C PRO A 265 -3.40 -8.40 -15.33
N MET A 266 -3.19 -7.57 -14.32
CA MET A 266 -3.52 -7.96 -12.96
C MET A 266 -5.04 -7.86 -12.75
N PRO A 267 -5.71 -8.90 -12.24
CA PRO A 267 -7.17 -8.88 -12.08
C PRO A 267 -7.71 -7.70 -11.26
N LYS A 268 -6.96 -7.27 -10.24
CA LYS A 268 -7.35 -6.10 -9.43
C LYS A 268 -7.34 -4.78 -10.21
N TRP A 269 -6.51 -4.65 -11.26
CA TRP A 269 -6.48 -3.44 -12.08
C TRP A 269 -7.68 -3.38 -13.02
N THR A 270 -8.08 -4.52 -13.58
CA THR A 270 -9.32 -4.63 -14.38
C THR A 270 -10.54 -4.28 -13.53
N LEU A 271 -10.61 -4.80 -12.31
CA LEU A 271 -11.68 -4.45 -11.38
C LEU A 271 -11.70 -2.95 -11.02
N VAL A 272 -10.52 -2.33 -10.84
CA VAL A 272 -10.44 -0.88 -10.57
C VAL A 272 -10.92 -0.08 -11.78
N GLU A 273 -10.57 -0.50 -13.00
CA GLU A 273 -11.06 0.09 -14.25
C GLU A 273 -12.59 0.01 -14.33
N GLU A 274 -13.17 -1.16 -14.10
CA GLU A 274 -14.63 -1.37 -14.07
C GLU A 274 -15.32 -0.45 -13.03
N ILE A 275 -14.76 -0.33 -11.82
CA ILE A 275 -15.29 0.56 -10.76
C ILE A 275 -15.23 2.03 -11.18
N LEU A 276 -14.12 2.44 -11.84
CA LEU A 276 -13.98 3.82 -12.30
C LEU A 276 -14.98 4.14 -13.39
N ASP A 277 -15.17 3.23 -14.33
CA ASP A 277 -16.17 3.37 -15.41
C ASP A 277 -17.59 3.45 -14.84
N GLU A 278 -17.93 2.60 -13.85
CA GLU A 278 -19.21 2.65 -13.14
C GLU A 278 -19.44 4.00 -12.45
N ILE A 279 -18.44 4.53 -11.77
CA ILE A 279 -18.48 5.85 -11.12
C ILE A 279 -18.67 6.97 -12.17
N GLU A 280 -18.00 6.89 -13.30
CA GLU A 280 -18.17 7.88 -14.38
C GLU A 280 -19.56 7.82 -14.99
N ASP A 281 -20.10 6.63 -15.22
CA ASP A 281 -21.45 6.42 -15.71
C ASP A 281 -22.52 6.93 -14.73
N GLU A 282 -22.35 6.69 -13.43
CA GLU A 282 -23.25 7.24 -12.40
C GLU A 282 -23.20 8.75 -12.36
N ARG A 283 -22.02 9.36 -12.49
CA ARG A 283 -21.87 10.81 -12.55
C ARG A 283 -22.53 11.40 -13.79
N ALA A 284 -22.39 10.74 -14.94
CA ALA A 284 -23.03 11.16 -16.18
C ALA A 284 -24.56 11.11 -16.05
N ARG A 285 -25.10 10.05 -15.47
CA ARG A 285 -26.54 9.89 -15.19
C ARG A 285 -27.04 10.89 -14.15
N GLY A 286 -26.30 11.07 -13.06
CA GLY A 286 -26.62 12.05 -12.00
C GLY A 286 -26.51 13.48 -12.46
N GLY A 287 -25.51 13.80 -13.31
CA GLY A 287 -25.36 15.12 -13.93
C GLY A 287 -26.49 15.49 -14.89
N ALA A 288 -27.01 14.50 -15.64
CA ALA A 288 -28.19 14.69 -16.48
C ALA A 288 -29.48 14.92 -15.65
N ALA A 289 -29.61 14.25 -14.50
CA ALA A 289 -30.74 14.43 -13.58
C ALA A 289 -30.67 15.80 -12.86
N LEU A 290 -29.48 16.29 -12.52
CA LEU A 290 -29.28 17.60 -11.92
C LEU A 290 -29.44 18.78 -12.89
N ALA A 291 -29.20 18.55 -14.18
CA ALA A 291 -29.45 19.56 -15.22
C ALA A 291 -30.96 19.82 -15.45
N VAL A 292 -31.84 18.91 -15.00
CA VAL A 292 -33.30 19.06 -15.05
C VAL A 292 -33.86 19.66 -13.75
N ALA A 293 -33.09 19.62 -12.64
CA ALA A 293 -33.45 20.20 -11.36
C ALA A 293 -32.55 21.42 -11.08
N ASP A 294 -32.91 22.56 -11.70
CA ASP A 294 -32.39 23.87 -11.32
C ASP A 294 -32.95 24.23 -9.94
N SER A 295 -32.40 23.64 -8.89
CA SER A 295 -32.58 24.12 -7.53
C SER A 295 -31.26 23.95 -6.78
N GLU A 296 -30.70 25.06 -6.38
CA GLU A 296 -29.54 25.19 -5.50
C GLU A 296 -29.73 24.32 -4.23
N THR A 297 -29.21 23.11 -4.23
CA THR A 297 -29.00 22.37 -2.98
C THR A 297 -27.66 22.79 -2.42
N VAL A 298 -27.68 23.84 -1.62
CA VAL A 298 -26.58 24.22 -0.74
C VAL A 298 -26.52 23.18 0.37
N ILE A 299 -25.51 22.30 0.33
CA ILE A 299 -25.20 21.43 1.47
C ILE A 299 -24.48 22.31 2.49
N ASP A 300 -25.23 22.74 3.49
CA ASP A 300 -24.71 23.49 4.63
C ASP A 300 -24.00 22.53 5.59
N LEU A 301 -22.67 22.43 5.47
CA LEU A 301 -21.85 21.75 6.45
C LEU A 301 -21.51 22.71 7.59
N THR A 302 -22.50 23.22 8.29
CA THR A 302 -22.30 23.91 9.55
C THR A 302 -21.92 22.91 10.64
N PHE A 303 -20.65 22.77 10.89
CA PHE A 303 -20.14 22.16 12.12
C PHE A 303 -20.54 23.06 13.29
N SER A 304 -21.62 22.73 13.96
CA SER A 304 -22.04 23.38 15.20
C SER A 304 -20.93 23.21 16.25
N GLN A 305 -20.21 24.27 16.53
CA GLN A 305 -19.23 24.29 17.61
C GLN A 305 -19.98 24.41 18.95
N PRO A 306 -19.80 23.48 19.91
CA PRO A 306 -20.48 23.55 21.19
C PRO A 306 -19.82 24.50 22.21
N TYR A 307 -18.92 25.36 21.85
CA TYR A 307 -18.38 26.41 22.72
C TYR A 307 -17.82 27.59 21.89
N ALA A 308 -18.68 28.52 21.54
CA ALA A 308 -18.27 29.87 21.25
C ALA A 308 -19.41 30.79 21.69
N SER A 309 -19.10 31.65 22.64
CA SER A 309 -19.87 32.82 23.00
C SER A 309 -20.25 33.60 21.74
N GLN A 310 -21.51 34.05 21.71
CA GLN A 310 -22.14 34.90 20.74
C GLN A 310 -21.23 36.04 20.29
N GLU A 311 -20.82 36.05 19.02
CA GLU A 311 -20.59 37.25 18.24
C GLU A 311 -20.54 36.87 16.75
N HIS A 312 -21.55 37.37 16.02
CA HIS A 312 -21.73 37.54 14.59
C HIS A 312 -21.20 36.47 13.60
N ALA A 313 -22.13 35.65 13.18
CA ALA A 313 -21.97 34.69 12.08
C ALA A 313 -22.20 35.41 10.73
N ASP A 314 -21.12 35.74 10.03
CA ASP A 314 -21.17 35.93 8.58
C ASP A 314 -21.04 34.55 7.91
N THR A 315 -22.14 34.04 7.43
CA THR A 315 -22.25 32.78 6.70
C THR A 315 -21.66 32.95 5.29
N GLN A 316 -20.45 32.58 5.06
CA GLN A 316 -19.90 32.44 3.71
C GLN A 316 -20.03 30.99 3.22
N THR A 317 -20.90 30.83 2.25
CA THR A 317 -21.13 29.57 1.52
C THR A 317 -19.91 29.22 0.68
N ILE A 318 -19.26 28.08 1.00
CA ILE A 318 -18.14 27.56 0.20
C ILE A 318 -18.71 26.60 -0.82
N LYS A 319 -18.71 26.96 -2.10
CA LYS A 319 -19.04 26.07 -3.22
C LYS A 319 -17.89 25.11 -3.47
N TYR A 320 -18.09 23.83 -3.22
CA TYR A 320 -17.17 22.76 -3.63
C TYR A 320 -17.53 22.28 -5.04
N LYS A 321 -16.55 22.26 -5.94
CA LYS A 321 -16.68 21.52 -7.19
C LYS A 321 -16.77 20.01 -6.87
N GLN A 322 -17.88 19.38 -7.20
CA GLN A 322 -18.01 17.93 -7.18
C GLN A 322 -16.95 17.31 -8.08
N GLY A 323 -16.17 16.38 -7.58
CA GLY A 323 -15.37 15.57 -8.47
C GLY A 323 -14.04 15.03 -7.99
N ALA A 324 -13.72 14.98 -6.71
CA ALA A 324 -12.53 14.25 -6.25
C ALA A 324 -12.93 12.88 -5.64
N THR A 325 -12.54 11.80 -6.31
CA THR A 325 -12.72 10.44 -5.79
C THR A 325 -11.36 9.93 -5.30
N LEU A 326 -11.26 9.51 -4.04
CA LEU A 326 -10.08 8.90 -3.46
C LEU A 326 -10.31 7.40 -3.38
N ILE A 327 -9.53 6.64 -4.15
CA ILE A 327 -9.51 5.17 -4.08
C ILE A 327 -8.32 4.76 -3.24
N VAL A 328 -8.56 4.06 -2.14
CA VAL A 328 -7.51 3.49 -1.29
C VAL A 328 -7.52 1.98 -1.49
N CYS A 329 -6.51 1.48 -2.21
CA CYS A 329 -6.27 0.04 -2.32
C CYS A 329 -5.32 -0.40 -1.20
N ARG A 330 -5.74 -1.41 -0.44
CA ARG A 330 -4.88 -2.12 0.53
C ARG A 330 -4.20 -3.31 -0.10
#